data_932bc732fc274faa6aecfc1332dc3801
#
_entry.id   932bc732fc274faa6aecfc1332dc3801
#
_cell.length_a   1.000
_cell.length_b   1.000
_cell.length_c   1.000
_cell.angle_alpha   90.00
_cell.angle_beta   90.00
_cell.angle_gamma   90.00
#
_symmetry.space_group_name_H-M   'P 1'
#
loop_
_entity.id
_entity.type
_entity.pdbx_description
1 polymer ?
#
loop_
_entity_poly.entity_id
_entity_poly.type
_entity_poly.pdbx_seq_one_letter_code
_entity_poly.pdbx_strand_id
1 'polypeptide(L)'
;MDDFASSDNIYKDVVLLIHSHTDFIDILIPALYRIKKYWKNISICLCVNDISAVKEKLLNNIEIKYMHQYSEGGGFLERFISPLQTITESYVIFNLEVNVIIDPVNELFFKEILTSMKSNNVDQIRLMPCGIEQRFLDQKQINPIENLLEIDDFSFGTTLWKKDSFLDLCSRFKDKTYRFVESEDVFKYIKDNFKSYAINTKDTYQIMAFGHNYCPAFPFVHMTQSGKWRTYGEFQVRAIFNFCIEYDIDIYKRGTI
;
A
#
# COMPACT_ATOMS: atom_id res chain seq x y z
N MET A 1 32.85 -18.12 8.83
CA MET A 1 32.96 -16.68 8.48
C MET A 1 32.50 -16.60 7.06
N ASP A 2 31.19 -16.67 6.92
CA ASP A 2 30.55 -16.88 5.64
C ASP A 2 30.05 -15.56 5.12
N ASP A 3 30.38 -15.33 3.89
CA ASP A 3 30.04 -14.24 3.02
C ASP A 3 28.63 -13.68 3.25
N PHE A 4 28.53 -12.58 3.95
CA PHE A 4 27.48 -11.61 3.70
C PHE A 4 27.79 -10.96 2.34
N ALA A 5 27.79 -11.80 1.30
CA ALA A 5 27.84 -11.37 -0.07
C ALA A 5 26.65 -10.46 -0.32
N SER A 6 26.99 -9.21 -0.60
CA SER A 6 26.18 -8.14 -1.21
C SER A 6 24.69 -8.23 -0.86
N SER A 7 24.26 -7.36 0.00
CA SER A 7 22.86 -6.94 0.05
C SER A 7 22.52 -6.33 -1.30
N ASP A 8 22.42 -7.19 -2.33
CA ASP A 8 21.95 -6.78 -3.64
C ASP A 8 20.63 -6.08 -3.43
N ASN A 9 20.67 -4.82 -3.75
CA ASN A 9 19.72 -3.80 -3.43
C ASN A 9 18.33 -4.26 -3.89
N ILE A 10 17.58 -4.95 -3.02
CA ILE A 10 16.19 -5.42 -3.25
C ILE A 10 15.30 -4.29 -3.75
N TYR A 11 15.68 -3.05 -3.45
CA TYR A 11 14.99 -1.84 -3.83
C TYR A 11 15.19 -1.41 -5.27
N LYS A 12 16.14 -2.02 -6.01
CA LYS A 12 16.29 -1.76 -7.44
C LYS A 12 15.12 -2.26 -8.26
N ASP A 13 14.37 -3.22 -7.72
CA ASP A 13 13.32 -3.93 -8.45
C ASP A 13 11.91 -3.61 -7.94
N VAL A 14 11.81 -2.74 -6.91
CA VAL A 14 10.54 -2.39 -6.24
C VAL A 14 10.40 -0.88 -6.11
N VAL A 15 9.21 -0.37 -6.38
CA VAL A 15 8.82 1.02 -6.15
C VAL A 15 7.55 1.10 -5.32
N LEU A 16 7.47 2.08 -4.43
CA LEU A 16 6.25 2.41 -3.68
C LEU A 16 5.45 3.43 -4.48
N LEU A 17 4.33 3.00 -5.06
CA LEU A 17 3.39 3.86 -5.77
C LEU A 17 2.33 4.35 -4.79
N ILE A 18 2.32 5.66 -4.57
CA ILE A 18 1.37 6.33 -3.68
C ILE A 18 0.38 7.10 -4.53
N HIS A 19 -0.90 6.78 -4.38
CA HIS A 19 -1.98 7.57 -4.93
C HIS A 19 -2.52 8.52 -3.87
N SER A 20 -2.68 9.79 -4.24
CA SER A 20 -3.22 10.83 -3.35
C SER A 20 -4.01 11.88 -4.13
N HIS A 21 -4.77 12.66 -3.39
CA HIS A 21 -5.45 13.87 -3.86
C HIS A 21 -5.00 15.08 -3.04
N THR A 22 -4.99 16.27 -3.62
CA THR A 22 -4.57 17.50 -2.93
C THR A 22 -5.41 17.85 -1.70
N ASP A 23 -6.64 17.36 -1.59
CA ASP A 23 -7.45 17.46 -0.37
C ASP A 23 -6.83 16.74 0.84
N PHE A 24 -5.88 15.84 0.60
CA PHE A 24 -5.15 15.07 1.62
C PHE A 24 -3.69 15.50 1.73
N ILE A 25 -3.32 16.66 1.22
CA ILE A 25 -1.92 17.13 1.20
C ILE A 25 -1.34 17.26 2.62
N ASP A 26 -2.19 17.57 3.60
CA ASP A 26 -1.86 17.63 5.04
C ASP A 26 -1.54 16.26 5.65
N ILE A 27 -1.94 15.16 5.01
CA ILE A 27 -1.57 13.80 5.37
C ILE A 27 -0.44 13.29 4.47
N LEU A 28 -0.51 13.57 3.18
CA LEU A 28 0.46 13.09 2.18
C LEU A 28 1.88 13.55 2.51
N ILE A 29 2.09 14.83 2.75
CA ILE A 29 3.44 15.36 3.00
C ILE A 29 4.06 14.72 4.26
N PRO A 30 3.40 14.69 5.43
CA PRO A 30 3.87 13.94 6.59
C PRO A 30 4.09 12.45 6.34
N ALA A 31 3.21 11.79 5.56
CA ALA A 31 3.36 10.38 5.23
C ALA A 31 4.65 10.13 4.43
N LEU A 32 5.00 11.00 3.48
CA LEU A 32 6.27 10.94 2.73
C LEU A 32 7.48 11.09 3.65
N TYR A 33 7.42 11.99 4.65
CA TYR A 33 8.49 12.11 5.67
C TYR A 33 8.64 10.83 6.49
N ARG A 34 7.53 10.20 6.91
CA ARG A 34 7.58 8.92 7.63
C ARG A 34 8.13 7.79 6.78
N ILE A 35 7.79 7.73 5.50
CA ILE A 35 8.39 6.76 4.59
C ILE A 35 9.91 6.95 4.56
N LYS A 36 10.42 8.15 4.39
CA LYS A 36 11.87 8.41 4.41
C LYS A 36 12.51 8.14 5.77
N LYS A 37 11.80 8.33 6.87
CA LYS A 37 12.26 8.02 8.22
C LYS A 37 12.39 6.51 8.47
N TYR A 38 11.41 5.73 8.03
CA TYR A 38 11.24 4.32 8.38
C TYR A 38 11.62 3.35 7.26
N TRP A 39 11.73 3.83 6.01
CA TRP A 39 12.08 3.04 4.84
C TRP A 39 12.93 3.85 3.85
N LYS A 40 14.14 4.18 4.24
CA LYS A 40 15.00 5.18 3.57
C LYS A 40 15.31 4.87 2.10
N ASN A 41 15.44 3.58 1.76
CA ASN A 41 15.98 3.15 0.47
C ASN A 41 14.90 2.88 -0.58
N ILE A 42 13.61 2.93 -0.22
CA ILE A 42 12.54 2.69 -1.19
C ILE A 42 12.40 3.84 -2.17
N SER A 43 12.34 3.52 -3.46
CA SER A 43 11.95 4.47 -4.50
C SER A 43 10.47 4.81 -4.39
N ILE A 44 10.12 6.08 -4.61
CA ILE A 44 8.73 6.55 -4.54
C ILE A 44 8.27 6.98 -5.93
N CYS A 45 7.10 6.46 -6.33
CA CYS A 45 6.29 6.96 -7.42
C CYS A 45 5.04 7.63 -6.85
N LEU A 46 4.87 8.93 -7.08
CA LEU A 46 3.72 9.68 -6.60
C LEU A 46 2.75 9.97 -7.73
N CYS A 47 1.48 9.62 -7.53
CA CYS A 47 0.39 9.85 -8.44
C CYS A 47 -0.65 10.77 -7.78
N VAL A 48 -0.78 12.01 -8.27
CA VAL A 48 -1.63 13.07 -7.67
C VAL A 48 -2.40 13.83 -8.75
N ASN A 49 -3.47 14.51 -8.35
CA ASN A 49 -4.23 15.37 -9.25
C ASN A 49 -3.56 16.71 -9.55
N ASP A 50 -2.67 17.22 -8.68
CA ASP A 50 -1.90 18.45 -8.87
C ASP A 50 -0.47 18.32 -8.29
N ILE A 51 0.51 18.19 -9.20
CA ILE A 51 1.93 18.10 -8.83
C ILE A 51 2.45 19.43 -8.28
N SER A 52 1.95 20.57 -8.76
CA SER A 52 2.43 21.88 -8.36
C SER A 52 2.13 22.15 -6.89
N ALA A 53 0.92 21.82 -6.45
CA ALA A 53 0.51 21.92 -5.05
C ALA A 53 1.37 21.05 -4.12
N VAL A 54 1.76 19.85 -4.58
CA VAL A 54 2.65 18.98 -3.81
C VAL A 54 4.06 19.56 -3.72
N LYS A 55 4.63 20.01 -4.85
CA LYS A 55 5.99 20.58 -4.89
C LYS A 55 6.13 21.81 -4.01
N GLU A 56 5.09 22.66 -3.93
CA GLU A 56 5.08 23.84 -3.06
C GLU A 56 5.24 23.49 -1.57
N LYS A 57 4.67 22.34 -1.14
CA LYS A 57 4.68 21.89 0.26
C LYS A 57 5.82 20.93 0.59
N LEU A 58 6.43 20.31 -0.43
CA LEU A 58 7.49 19.34 -0.26
C LEU A 58 8.81 20.05 0.00
N LEU A 59 9.45 19.78 1.14
CA LEU A 59 10.79 20.24 1.42
C LEU A 59 11.83 19.47 0.58
N ASN A 60 12.95 20.11 0.28
CA ASN A 60 13.99 19.63 -0.65
C ASN A 60 14.71 18.32 -0.24
N ASN A 61 14.40 17.75 0.91
CA ASN A 61 15.04 16.54 1.44
C ASN A 61 14.32 15.22 1.13
N ILE A 62 13.19 15.26 0.39
CA ILE A 62 12.49 14.07 -0.06
C ILE A 62 12.66 13.92 -1.56
N GLU A 63 13.39 12.89 -1.95
CA GLU A 63 13.49 12.48 -3.34
C GLU A 63 12.31 11.60 -3.73
N ILE A 64 11.58 12.03 -4.76
CA ILE A 64 10.51 11.28 -5.41
C ILE A 64 11.02 10.94 -6.82
N LYS A 65 11.17 9.63 -7.09
CA LYS A 65 11.76 9.15 -8.34
C LYS A 65 10.83 9.39 -9.54
N TYR A 66 9.52 9.22 -9.36
CA TYR A 66 8.51 9.42 -10.39
C TYR A 66 7.38 10.28 -9.84
N MET A 67 6.93 11.28 -10.60
CA MET A 67 5.76 12.09 -10.29
C MET A 67 4.81 12.12 -11.49
N HIS A 68 3.57 11.71 -11.27
CA HIS A 68 2.53 11.67 -12.28
C HIS A 68 1.30 12.46 -11.85
N GLN A 69 0.79 13.26 -12.76
CA GLN A 69 -0.47 13.97 -12.59
C GLN A 69 -1.57 13.22 -13.32
N TYR A 70 -2.65 12.90 -12.62
CA TYR A 70 -3.83 12.31 -13.22
C TYR A 70 -4.96 13.32 -13.40
N SER A 71 -5.86 13.04 -14.37
CA SER A 71 -7.10 13.78 -14.55
C SER A 71 -8.20 13.18 -13.67
N GLU A 72 -9.00 14.05 -13.04
CA GLU A 72 -10.12 13.62 -12.19
C GLU A 72 -11.32 13.06 -12.99
N GLY A 73 -11.39 13.36 -14.28
CA GLY A 73 -12.52 12.95 -15.14
C GLY A 73 -12.52 11.50 -15.61
N GLY A 74 -11.42 10.75 -15.38
CA GLY A 74 -11.27 9.36 -15.81
C GLY A 74 -11.68 8.34 -14.76
N GLY A 75 -11.62 7.06 -15.13
CA GLY A 75 -11.80 5.96 -14.19
C GLY A 75 -10.69 5.89 -13.15
N PHE A 76 -10.97 5.23 -12.02
CA PHE A 76 -10.00 5.18 -10.92
C PHE A 76 -8.71 4.47 -11.32
N LEU A 77 -8.81 3.28 -11.95
CA LEU A 77 -7.63 2.50 -12.35
C LEU A 77 -6.88 3.10 -13.55
N GLU A 78 -7.52 3.92 -14.37
CA GLU A 78 -6.88 4.63 -15.46
C GLU A 78 -5.71 5.50 -14.98
N ARG A 79 -5.81 6.06 -13.78
CA ARG A 79 -4.81 6.92 -13.14
C ARG A 79 -3.45 6.26 -12.97
N PHE A 80 -3.40 4.92 -12.97
CA PHE A 80 -2.18 4.14 -12.74
C PHE A 80 -1.53 3.63 -14.02
N ILE A 81 -2.21 3.66 -15.17
CA ILE A 81 -1.68 3.11 -16.43
C ILE A 81 -0.39 3.84 -16.84
N SER A 82 -0.42 5.16 -16.96
CA SER A 82 0.78 5.94 -17.32
C SER A 82 1.92 5.82 -16.31
N PRO A 83 1.69 5.92 -14.98
CA PRO A 83 2.72 5.62 -13.98
C PRO A 83 3.34 4.23 -14.16
N LEU A 84 2.52 3.18 -14.28
CA LEU A 84 3.00 1.80 -14.42
C LEU A 84 3.81 1.57 -15.71
N GLN A 85 3.48 2.25 -16.80
CA GLN A 85 4.25 2.21 -18.04
C GLN A 85 5.60 2.91 -17.94
N THR A 86 5.74 3.90 -17.06
CA THR A 86 6.96 4.69 -16.90
C THR A 86 7.93 4.08 -15.88
N ILE A 87 7.40 3.39 -14.85
CA ILE A 87 8.18 2.71 -13.80
C ILE A 87 9.06 1.64 -14.45
N THR A 88 10.36 1.63 -14.11
CA THR A 88 11.32 0.63 -14.60
C THR A 88 11.40 -0.61 -13.73
N GLU A 89 10.97 -0.52 -12.47
CA GLU A 89 10.93 -1.62 -11.52
C GLU A 89 9.89 -2.67 -11.93
N SER A 90 10.18 -3.93 -11.63
CA SER A 90 9.29 -5.06 -11.97
C SER A 90 8.16 -5.26 -10.96
N TYR A 91 8.29 -4.69 -9.77
CA TYR A 91 7.33 -4.82 -8.68
C TYR A 91 6.93 -3.46 -8.15
N VAL A 92 5.65 -3.35 -7.80
CA VAL A 92 5.04 -2.11 -7.32
C VAL A 92 4.29 -2.37 -6.02
N ILE A 93 4.58 -1.60 -4.98
CA ILE A 93 3.76 -1.55 -3.79
C ILE A 93 2.72 -0.46 -4.02
N PHE A 94 1.47 -0.84 -4.24
CA PHE A 94 0.36 0.10 -4.30
C PHE A 94 -0.05 0.55 -2.90
N ASN A 95 -0.17 1.84 -2.67
CA ASN A 95 -0.56 2.43 -1.40
C ASN A 95 -1.38 3.70 -1.57
N LEU A 96 -2.31 3.94 -0.65
CA LEU A 96 -2.99 5.23 -0.52
C LEU A 96 -2.29 6.09 0.54
N GLU A 97 -2.32 7.42 0.37
CA GLU A 97 -1.75 8.38 1.33
C GLU A 97 -2.25 8.22 2.76
N VAL A 98 -3.49 7.74 2.89
CA VAL A 98 -4.14 7.52 4.20
C VAL A 98 -3.59 6.32 4.97
N ASN A 99 -2.84 5.43 4.31
CA ASN A 99 -2.13 4.31 4.95
C ASN A 99 -0.73 4.77 5.35
N VAL A 100 -0.61 5.37 6.51
CA VAL A 100 0.62 6.01 6.98
C VAL A 100 1.48 5.03 7.76
N ILE A 101 2.75 4.88 7.38
CA ILE A 101 3.73 4.06 8.11
C ILE A 101 3.93 4.62 9.52
N ILE A 102 3.90 3.74 10.52
CA ILE A 102 4.01 4.09 11.94
C ILE A 102 5.29 3.59 12.60
N ASP A 103 5.91 2.55 12.06
CA ASP A 103 7.12 1.91 12.58
C ASP A 103 8.11 1.59 11.44
N PRO A 104 9.39 1.32 11.74
CA PRO A 104 10.34 0.86 10.75
C PRO A 104 9.88 -0.42 10.05
N VAL A 105 10.07 -0.46 8.74
CA VAL A 105 9.82 -1.65 7.92
C VAL A 105 10.82 -2.73 8.28
N ASN A 106 10.35 -3.95 8.51
CA ASN A 106 11.23 -5.11 8.61
C ASN A 106 11.71 -5.53 7.21
N GLU A 107 12.87 -5.01 6.82
CA GLU A 107 13.44 -5.21 5.48
C GLU A 107 13.76 -6.68 5.18
N LEU A 108 14.15 -7.47 6.20
CA LEU A 108 14.38 -8.91 6.02
C LEU A 108 13.09 -9.64 5.69
N PHE A 109 12.03 -9.38 6.44
CA PHE A 109 10.73 -9.97 6.18
C PHE A 109 10.16 -9.55 4.81
N PHE A 110 10.33 -8.28 4.44
CA PHE A 110 9.95 -7.79 3.10
C PHE A 110 10.75 -8.50 2.00
N LYS A 111 12.06 -8.71 2.20
CA LYS A 111 12.92 -9.46 1.27
C LYS A 111 12.43 -10.90 1.09
N GLU A 112 12.04 -11.56 2.15
CA GLU A 112 11.48 -12.92 2.10
C GLU A 112 10.20 -12.97 1.26
N ILE A 113 9.28 -12.03 1.50
CA ILE A 113 8.03 -11.90 0.72
C ILE A 113 8.34 -11.69 -0.76
N LEU A 114 9.22 -10.75 -1.10
CA LEU A 114 9.57 -10.47 -2.50
C LEU A 114 10.27 -11.66 -3.17
N THR A 115 11.17 -12.33 -2.45
CA THR A 115 11.85 -13.55 -2.94
C THR A 115 10.83 -14.64 -3.23
N SER A 116 9.89 -14.85 -2.34
CA SER A 116 8.83 -15.81 -2.54
C SER A 116 7.92 -15.46 -3.72
N MET A 117 7.56 -14.20 -3.83
CA MET A 117 6.77 -13.70 -4.97
C MET A 117 7.46 -14.03 -6.30
N LYS A 118 8.77 -13.78 -6.38
CA LYS A 118 9.59 -14.09 -7.55
C LYS A 118 9.68 -15.60 -7.84
N SER A 119 10.03 -16.39 -6.83
CA SER A 119 10.26 -17.84 -6.98
C SER A 119 9.01 -18.61 -7.36
N ASN A 120 7.84 -18.17 -6.88
CA ASN A 120 6.57 -18.83 -7.11
C ASN A 120 5.73 -18.19 -8.21
N ASN A 121 6.27 -17.17 -8.90
CA ASN A 121 5.58 -16.39 -9.93
C ASN A 121 4.20 -15.91 -9.45
N VAL A 122 4.16 -15.28 -8.27
CA VAL A 122 2.97 -14.71 -7.66
C VAL A 122 2.72 -13.32 -8.27
N ASP A 123 1.46 -12.98 -8.52
CA ASP A 123 1.07 -11.72 -9.15
C ASP A 123 0.79 -10.61 -8.15
N GLN A 124 0.18 -10.96 -6.99
CA GLN A 124 -0.03 -10.00 -5.91
C GLN A 124 0.12 -10.63 -4.52
N ILE A 125 0.61 -9.83 -3.58
CA ILE A 125 0.59 -10.15 -2.15
C ILE A 125 0.06 -8.94 -1.39
N ARG A 126 -1.11 -9.10 -0.75
CA ARG A 126 -1.64 -8.08 0.14
C ARG A 126 -0.78 -8.01 1.39
N LEU A 127 -0.19 -6.83 1.64
CA LEU A 127 0.63 -6.55 2.83
C LEU A 127 -0.21 -6.18 4.06
N MET A 128 -1.51 -6.19 3.93
CA MET A 128 -2.45 -6.15 5.05
C MET A 128 -2.70 -7.59 5.50
N PRO A 129 -2.65 -7.86 6.81
CA PRO A 129 -3.17 -9.10 7.33
C PRO A 129 -4.60 -9.28 6.85
N CYS A 130 -4.93 -10.45 6.33
CA CYS A 130 -6.32 -10.80 6.08
C CYS A 130 -7.05 -10.73 7.40
N GLY A 131 -7.85 -9.69 7.54
CA GLY A 131 -8.79 -9.62 8.63
C GLY A 131 -9.66 -10.86 8.60
N ILE A 132 -10.19 -11.23 9.75
CA ILE A 132 -11.10 -12.33 9.98
C ILE A 132 -12.40 -12.09 9.20
N GLU A 133 -12.29 -12.02 7.88
CA GLU A 133 -13.44 -12.26 7.06
C GLU A 133 -13.62 -13.77 7.05
N GLN A 134 -14.73 -14.22 7.58
CA GLN A 134 -15.07 -15.63 7.76
C GLN A 134 -14.88 -16.47 6.49
N ARG A 135 -14.98 -15.83 5.32
CA ARG A 135 -14.70 -16.41 4.00
C ARG A 135 -13.27 -16.91 3.80
N PHE A 136 -12.29 -16.41 4.57
CA PHE A 136 -10.89 -16.84 4.47
C PHE A 136 -10.52 -17.91 5.50
N LEU A 137 -11.33 -18.15 6.52
CA LEU A 137 -11.06 -19.16 7.55
C LEU A 137 -11.14 -20.60 7.00
N ASP A 138 -11.89 -20.80 5.92
CA ASP A 138 -12.11 -22.13 5.31
C ASP A 138 -11.14 -22.41 4.14
N GLN A 139 -10.29 -21.48 3.74
CA GLN A 139 -9.33 -21.69 2.66
C GLN A 139 -8.16 -22.55 3.14
N LYS A 140 -7.90 -23.65 2.44
CA LYS A 140 -6.72 -24.47 2.69
C LYS A 140 -5.47 -23.65 2.42
N GLN A 141 -4.57 -23.64 3.38
CA GLN A 141 -3.23 -23.10 3.20
C GLN A 141 -2.53 -23.88 2.05
N ILE A 142 -2.46 -23.27 0.88
CA ILE A 142 -1.77 -23.84 -0.30
C ILE A 142 -0.43 -23.13 -0.43
N ASN A 143 0.51 -23.29 0.54
CA ASN A 143 1.63 -22.39 0.44
C ASN A 143 2.97 -22.93 0.89
N PRO A 144 4.03 -22.71 0.10
CA PRO A 144 5.40 -22.93 0.50
C PRO A 144 5.92 -21.93 1.56
N ILE A 145 5.20 -20.81 1.80
CA ILE A 145 5.51 -19.89 2.89
C ILE A 145 4.41 -20.04 3.93
N GLU A 146 4.78 -20.42 5.13
CA GLU A 146 3.88 -20.73 6.24
C GLU A 146 2.88 -19.61 6.62
N ASN A 147 3.01 -18.42 6.01
CA ASN A 147 2.30 -17.20 6.39
C ASN A 147 1.53 -16.51 5.25
N LEU A 148 1.27 -17.18 4.12
CA LEU A 148 0.43 -16.62 3.07
C LEU A 148 -0.86 -17.40 2.91
N LEU A 149 -1.98 -16.69 2.68
CA LEU A 149 -3.29 -17.24 2.33
C LEU A 149 -3.62 -16.87 0.90
N GLU A 150 -4.15 -17.80 0.13
CA GLU A 150 -4.71 -17.52 -1.19
C GLU A 150 -5.95 -16.63 -1.05
N ILE A 151 -6.03 -15.59 -1.89
CA ILE A 151 -7.15 -14.65 -1.95
C ILE A 151 -7.61 -14.46 -3.39
N ASP A 152 -8.85 -14.03 -3.55
CA ASP A 152 -9.47 -13.75 -4.85
C ASP A 152 -10.04 -12.35 -4.94
N ASP A 153 -9.54 -11.41 -4.14
CA ASP A 153 -10.08 -10.06 -4.08
C ASP A 153 -9.03 -8.97 -4.36
N PHE A 154 -9.51 -7.77 -4.66
CA PHE A 154 -8.76 -6.53 -4.66
C PHE A 154 -9.11 -5.74 -3.41
N SER A 155 -8.10 -5.11 -2.83
CA SER A 155 -8.29 -4.18 -1.73
C SER A 155 -7.49 -2.91 -1.98
N PHE A 156 -8.04 -1.77 -1.60
CA PHE A 156 -7.31 -0.49 -1.53
C PHE A 156 -6.27 -0.45 -0.39
N GLY A 157 -6.12 -1.54 0.34
CA GLY A 157 -5.01 -1.72 1.25
C GLY A 157 -3.67 -1.83 0.54
N THR A 158 -2.59 -1.68 1.31
CA THR A 158 -1.24 -1.78 0.77
C THR A 158 -0.99 -3.18 0.20
N THR A 159 -0.66 -3.24 -1.09
CA THR A 159 -0.50 -4.50 -1.84
C THR A 159 0.75 -4.46 -2.70
N LEU A 160 1.58 -5.49 -2.61
CA LEU A 160 2.73 -5.70 -3.50
C LEU A 160 2.24 -6.42 -4.76
N TRP A 161 2.50 -5.85 -5.91
CA TRP A 161 2.10 -6.34 -7.23
C TRP A 161 3.31 -6.61 -8.12
N LYS A 162 3.23 -7.66 -8.94
CA LYS A 162 4.00 -7.72 -10.18
C LYS A 162 3.47 -6.61 -11.09
N LYS A 163 4.34 -5.75 -11.58
CA LYS A 163 3.95 -4.54 -12.33
C LYS A 163 3.04 -4.84 -13.52
N ASP A 164 3.41 -5.84 -14.33
CA ASP A 164 2.66 -6.17 -15.54
C ASP A 164 1.25 -6.69 -15.21
N SER A 165 1.08 -7.46 -14.15
CA SER A 165 -0.22 -7.95 -13.68
C SER A 165 -1.09 -6.80 -13.17
N PHE A 166 -0.50 -5.82 -12.47
CA PHE A 166 -1.24 -4.62 -12.04
C PHE A 166 -1.61 -3.72 -13.22
N LEU A 167 -0.72 -3.57 -14.22
CA LEU A 167 -1.01 -2.83 -15.44
C LEU A 167 -2.13 -3.48 -16.26
N ASP A 168 -2.16 -4.81 -16.33
CA ASP A 168 -3.22 -5.56 -16.97
C ASP A 168 -4.58 -5.33 -16.30
N LEU A 169 -4.64 -5.45 -14.96
CA LEU A 169 -5.83 -5.13 -14.17
C LEU A 169 -6.32 -3.70 -14.42
N CYS A 170 -5.41 -2.72 -14.35
CA CYS A 170 -5.73 -1.32 -14.58
C CYS A 170 -6.27 -1.07 -15.99
N SER A 171 -5.67 -1.69 -17.00
CA SER A 171 -6.06 -1.55 -18.40
C SER A 171 -7.44 -2.17 -18.66
N ARG A 172 -7.72 -3.30 -18.04
CA ARG A 172 -8.99 -4.02 -18.17
C ARG A 172 -10.17 -3.25 -17.62
N PHE A 173 -9.97 -2.55 -16.50
CA PHE A 173 -11.04 -1.85 -15.78
C PHE A 173 -10.82 -0.33 -15.72
N LYS A 174 -10.11 0.24 -16.71
CA LYS A 174 -9.73 1.65 -16.75
C LYS A 174 -10.88 2.63 -16.61
N ASP A 175 -12.04 2.32 -17.22
CA ASP A 175 -13.21 3.20 -17.26
C ASP A 175 -14.10 3.08 -16.02
N LYS A 176 -13.69 2.27 -15.02
CA LYS A 176 -14.53 1.97 -13.86
C LYS A 176 -14.27 2.93 -12.70
N THR A 177 -15.34 3.20 -11.93
CA THR A 177 -15.26 4.05 -10.74
C THR A 177 -14.51 3.36 -9.60
N TYR A 178 -14.10 4.15 -8.62
CA TYR A 178 -13.47 3.66 -7.39
C TYR A 178 -14.26 2.51 -6.72
N ARG A 179 -15.59 2.66 -6.60
CA ARG A 179 -16.44 1.64 -5.96
C ARG A 179 -16.52 0.33 -6.74
N PHE A 180 -16.39 0.40 -8.07
CA PHE A 180 -16.46 -0.79 -8.92
C PHE A 180 -15.22 -1.69 -8.75
N VAL A 181 -14.08 -1.14 -8.35
CA VAL A 181 -12.84 -1.91 -8.21
C VAL A 181 -12.93 -2.99 -7.12
N GLU A 182 -13.83 -2.82 -6.15
CA GLU A 182 -14.16 -3.84 -5.14
C GLU A 182 -15.42 -4.64 -5.48
N SER A 183 -15.70 -4.86 -6.77
CA SER A 183 -16.86 -5.64 -7.24
C SER A 183 -16.52 -7.09 -7.52
N GLU A 184 -17.56 -7.93 -7.56
CA GLU A 184 -17.45 -9.34 -7.92
C GLU A 184 -16.82 -9.57 -9.30
N ASP A 185 -17.04 -8.67 -10.27
CA ASP A 185 -16.44 -8.77 -11.61
C ASP A 185 -14.91 -8.66 -11.55
N VAL A 186 -14.39 -7.73 -10.74
CA VAL A 186 -12.95 -7.55 -10.52
C VAL A 186 -12.38 -8.73 -9.76
N PHE A 187 -13.07 -9.19 -8.70
CA PHE A 187 -12.64 -10.35 -7.92
C PHE A 187 -12.59 -11.62 -8.77
N LYS A 188 -13.61 -11.84 -9.59
CA LYS A 188 -13.62 -12.97 -10.54
C LYS A 188 -12.46 -12.88 -11.51
N TYR A 189 -12.18 -11.69 -12.06
CA TYR A 189 -11.05 -11.50 -12.97
C TYR A 189 -9.71 -11.82 -12.28
N ILE A 190 -9.52 -11.35 -11.06
CA ILE A 190 -8.31 -11.65 -10.28
C ILE A 190 -8.17 -13.15 -10.05
N LYS A 191 -9.22 -13.81 -9.59
CA LYS A 191 -9.26 -15.25 -9.35
C LYS A 191 -8.90 -16.06 -10.58
N ASP A 192 -9.42 -15.67 -11.74
CA ASP A 192 -9.25 -16.42 -12.99
C ASP A 192 -7.88 -16.18 -13.66
N ASN A 193 -7.20 -15.05 -13.34
CA ASN A 193 -6.01 -14.61 -14.10
C ASN A 193 -4.76 -14.42 -13.25
N PHE A 194 -4.86 -14.26 -11.92
CA PHE A 194 -3.71 -13.93 -11.07
C PHE A 194 -3.54 -14.91 -9.92
N LYS A 195 -2.28 -15.18 -9.59
CA LYS A 195 -1.89 -15.83 -8.34
C LYS A 195 -1.85 -14.79 -7.22
N SER A 196 -2.82 -14.85 -6.31
CA SER A 196 -3.07 -13.81 -5.33
C SER A 196 -3.03 -14.33 -3.90
N TYR A 197 -2.29 -13.65 -3.03
CA TYR A 197 -2.12 -14.03 -1.63
C TYR A 197 -2.27 -12.82 -0.70
N ALA A 198 -2.51 -13.10 0.57
CA ALA A 198 -2.40 -12.13 1.65
C ALA A 198 -1.55 -12.70 2.79
N ILE A 199 -0.93 -11.82 3.56
CA ILE A 199 -0.17 -12.22 4.73
C ILE A 199 -1.12 -12.73 5.81
N ASN A 200 -0.91 -13.98 6.22
CA ASN A 200 -1.58 -14.57 7.36
C ASN A 200 -0.71 -14.37 8.60
N THR A 201 -1.15 -13.54 9.53
CA THR A 201 -0.51 -13.44 10.83
C THR A 201 -1.39 -14.14 11.85
N LYS A 202 -0.85 -15.15 12.56
CA LYS A 202 -1.58 -15.89 13.62
C LYS A 202 -2.10 -14.97 14.73
N ASP A 203 -1.47 -13.78 14.88
CA ASP A 203 -1.81 -12.78 15.89
C ASP A 203 -2.72 -11.66 15.38
N THR A 204 -3.27 -11.77 14.17
CA THR A 204 -4.12 -10.75 13.55
C THR A 204 -5.36 -10.38 14.36
N TYR A 205 -5.86 -11.30 15.19
CA TYR A 205 -7.06 -11.05 15.99
C TYR A 205 -6.88 -9.87 16.95
N GLN A 206 -5.75 -9.79 17.65
CA GLN A 206 -5.46 -8.66 18.54
C GLN A 206 -5.28 -7.35 17.77
N ILE A 207 -4.68 -7.43 16.61
CA ILE A 207 -4.38 -6.28 15.77
C ILE A 207 -5.66 -5.68 15.17
N MET A 208 -6.58 -6.52 14.71
CA MET A 208 -7.88 -6.08 14.18
C MET A 208 -8.80 -5.46 15.23
N ALA A 209 -8.79 -5.99 16.45
CA ALA A 209 -9.57 -5.44 17.56
C ALA A 209 -9.17 -3.98 17.91
N PHE A 210 -7.95 -3.58 17.53
CA PHE A 210 -7.42 -2.23 17.76
C PHE A 210 -7.51 -1.31 16.53
N GLY A 211 -8.13 -1.75 15.44
CA GLY A 211 -8.41 -0.92 14.26
C GLY A 211 -7.20 -0.59 13.40
N HIS A 212 -6.11 -1.35 13.47
CA HIS A 212 -4.94 -1.18 12.62
C HIS A 212 -4.49 -2.51 12.02
N ASN A 213 -3.88 -2.43 10.86
CA ASN A 213 -3.34 -3.56 10.13
C ASN A 213 -1.82 -3.57 10.28
N TYR A 214 -1.32 -4.26 11.30
CA TYR A 214 0.12 -4.35 11.51
C TYR A 214 0.69 -5.49 10.66
N CYS A 215 1.50 -5.13 9.68
CA CYS A 215 2.33 -6.06 8.93
C CYS A 215 3.79 -5.62 9.07
N PRO A 216 4.72 -6.49 9.51
CA PRO A 216 6.13 -6.13 9.63
C PRO A 216 6.76 -5.63 8.33
N ALA A 217 6.27 -6.10 7.17
CA ALA A 217 6.72 -5.65 5.86
C ALA A 217 6.22 -4.24 5.50
N PHE A 218 5.09 -3.81 6.08
CA PHE A 218 4.54 -2.47 5.88
C PHE A 218 3.67 -2.09 7.09
N PRO A 219 4.28 -1.69 8.21
CA PRO A 219 3.55 -1.37 9.43
C PRO A 219 2.86 -0.01 9.30
N PHE A 220 1.56 -0.01 9.04
CA PHE A 220 0.80 1.23 8.82
C PHE A 220 -0.49 1.30 9.62
N VAL A 221 -1.00 2.52 9.74
CA VAL A 221 -2.35 2.81 10.23
C VAL A 221 -3.13 3.52 9.13
N HIS A 222 -4.37 3.09 8.93
CA HIS A 222 -5.31 3.76 8.04
C HIS A 222 -5.89 4.98 8.77
N MET A 223 -5.39 6.17 8.44
CA MET A 223 -5.66 7.40 9.21
C MET A 223 -7.07 7.93 9.02
N THR A 224 -7.59 7.93 7.78
CA THR A 224 -8.89 8.54 7.48
C THR A 224 -9.78 7.63 6.65
N GLN A 225 -11.08 7.86 6.76
CA GLN A 225 -12.09 7.27 5.89
C GLN A 225 -13.10 8.36 5.52
N SER A 226 -13.42 8.45 4.23
CA SER A 226 -14.31 9.50 3.70
C SER A 226 -13.89 10.93 4.13
N GLY A 227 -12.58 11.18 4.21
CA GLY A 227 -11.99 12.46 4.60
C GLY A 227 -11.97 12.76 6.10
N LYS A 228 -12.51 11.89 6.96
CA LYS A 228 -12.56 12.06 8.41
C LYS A 228 -11.58 11.13 9.12
N TRP A 229 -11.09 11.51 10.31
CA TRP A 229 -10.22 10.65 11.12
C TRP A 229 -10.95 9.39 11.57
N ARG A 230 -10.29 8.24 11.45
CA ARG A 230 -10.81 6.96 11.95
C ARG A 230 -10.52 6.79 13.44
N THR A 231 -11.55 6.49 14.21
CA THR A 231 -11.43 6.37 15.68
C THR A 231 -11.92 5.02 16.21
N TYR A 232 -11.72 3.95 15.47
CA TYR A 232 -12.26 2.61 15.79
C TYR A 232 -11.56 1.89 16.94
N GLY A 233 -10.47 2.41 17.47
CA GLY A 233 -9.78 1.78 18.58
C GLY A 233 -8.74 2.70 19.20
N GLU A 234 -8.40 2.45 20.47
CA GLU A 234 -7.46 3.29 21.24
C GLU A 234 -6.11 3.43 20.55
N PHE A 235 -5.60 2.33 19.98
CA PHE A 235 -4.32 2.37 19.26
C PHE A 235 -4.36 3.30 18.05
N GLN A 236 -5.41 3.22 17.24
CA GLN A 236 -5.58 4.06 16.07
C GLN A 236 -5.71 5.53 16.44
N VAL A 237 -6.54 5.83 17.44
CA VAL A 237 -6.68 7.18 17.99
C VAL A 237 -5.34 7.73 18.45
N ARG A 238 -4.57 6.94 19.21
CA ARG A 238 -3.23 7.32 19.69
C ARG A 238 -2.25 7.55 18.52
N ALA A 239 -2.27 6.69 17.51
CA ALA A 239 -1.43 6.83 16.33
C ALA A 239 -1.75 8.10 15.55
N ILE A 240 -3.03 8.43 15.36
CA ILE A 240 -3.49 9.67 14.72
C ILE A 240 -3.07 10.89 15.53
N PHE A 241 -3.29 10.88 16.84
CA PHE A 241 -2.86 11.98 17.71
C PHE A 241 -1.36 12.23 17.63
N ASN A 242 -0.56 11.18 17.77
CA ASN A 242 0.90 11.28 17.67
C ASN A 242 1.34 11.81 16.30
N PHE A 243 0.69 11.38 15.23
CA PHE A 243 0.95 11.87 13.88
C PHE A 243 0.60 13.36 13.74
N CYS A 244 -0.56 13.77 14.22
CA CYS A 244 -0.97 15.17 14.16
C CYS A 244 -0.05 16.08 14.99
N ILE A 245 0.37 15.64 16.18
CA ILE A 245 1.33 16.39 17.03
C ILE A 245 2.71 16.46 16.36
N GLU A 246 3.23 15.34 15.83
CA GLU A 246 4.56 15.28 15.21
C GLU A 246 4.69 16.25 14.00
N TYR A 247 3.58 16.47 13.28
CA TYR A 247 3.58 17.27 12.04
C TYR A 247 2.74 18.55 12.11
N ASP A 248 2.33 18.97 13.29
CA ASP A 248 1.53 20.19 13.52
C ASP A 248 0.23 20.22 12.66
N ILE A 249 -0.46 19.09 12.60
CA ILE A 249 -1.72 18.97 11.86
C ILE A 249 -2.89 19.31 12.78
N ASP A 250 -3.76 20.20 12.35
CA ASP A 250 -5.02 20.50 13.07
C ASP A 250 -5.97 19.30 13.01
N ILE A 251 -6.05 18.55 14.12
CA ILE A 251 -6.90 17.37 14.23
C ILE A 251 -8.39 17.68 14.06
N TYR A 252 -8.82 18.91 14.38
CA TYR A 252 -10.23 19.30 14.29
C TYR A 252 -10.69 19.61 12.88
N LYS A 253 -9.74 19.84 11.95
CA LYS A 253 -10.04 20.19 10.56
C LYS A 253 -10.89 19.14 9.83
N ARG A 254 -10.75 17.84 10.18
CA ARG A 254 -11.39 16.73 9.45
C ARG A 254 -12.59 16.10 10.15
N GLY A 255 -12.82 16.36 11.43
CA GLY A 255 -13.80 15.61 12.23
C GLY A 255 -13.42 14.12 12.38
N THR A 256 -14.30 13.34 13.02
CA THR A 256 -14.08 11.91 13.32
C THR A 256 -15.21 11.02 12.80
N ILE A 257 -14.91 9.74 12.60
CA ILE A 257 -15.88 8.66 12.33
C ILE A 257 -15.74 7.63 13.42
#